data_516e570b833cc687ae3b3af149804e8c
#
_entry.id   516e570b833cc687ae3b3af149804e8c
#
_cell.length_a   1.000
_cell.length_b   1.000
_cell.length_c   1.000
_cell.angle_alpha   90.00
_cell.angle_beta   90.00
_cell.angle_gamma   90.00
#
_symmetry.space_group_name_H-M   'P 1'
#
loop_
_entity.id
_entity.type
_entity.pdbx_description
1 polymer ?
#
loop_
_entity_poly.entity_id
_entity_poly.type
_entity_poly.pdbx_seq_one_letter_code
_entity_poly.pdbx_strand_id
1 'polypeptide(L)'
;MRKTMTIVALTLSIGVTHAERAADSMADHMSMHMSTPDTRKVLDWPAPMRAHLLSNMRGHLEALWLIMAALSAGDGAKAGQIAKDRLGLESPGAGACAPEQGKKVSTRDDMASMMAMHQSALMPDEMKALGYAMHESASKFAVDAAVVKPGADRSAALASLSHVVENCVACHAAYRLK
;
A
#
# COMPACT_ATOMS: atom_id res chain seq x y z
N MET A 1 35.12 25.24 -72.64
CA MET A 1 33.85 25.12 -71.89
C MET A 1 34.13 24.46 -70.52
N ARG A 2 34.26 25.25 -69.43
CA ARG A 2 34.51 24.77 -68.07
C ARG A 2 33.13 24.69 -67.36
N LYS A 3 32.72 23.50 -66.96
CA LYS A 3 31.51 23.30 -66.13
C LYS A 3 31.90 23.44 -64.67
N THR A 4 31.41 24.46 -64.06
CA THR A 4 31.50 24.70 -62.57
C THR A 4 30.45 23.83 -61.87
N MET A 5 30.90 22.94 -60.97
CA MET A 5 30.08 22.07 -60.19
C MET A 5 29.88 22.74 -58.80
N THR A 6 28.66 23.20 -58.55
CA THR A 6 28.30 23.83 -57.29
C THR A 6 27.91 22.72 -56.29
N ILE A 7 28.68 22.58 -55.22
CA ILE A 7 28.36 21.66 -54.12
C ILE A 7 27.44 22.40 -53.13
N VAL A 8 26.21 21.95 -53.00
CA VAL A 8 25.29 22.43 -51.97
C VAL A 8 25.54 21.60 -50.71
N ALA A 9 26.13 22.25 -49.72
CA ALA A 9 26.26 21.67 -48.37
C ALA A 9 24.92 21.78 -47.65
N LEU A 10 24.23 20.65 -47.48
CA LEU A 10 23.01 20.56 -46.68
C LEU A 10 23.43 20.33 -45.24
N THR A 11 23.37 21.37 -44.38
CA THR A 11 23.64 21.28 -42.96
C THR A 11 22.44 20.64 -42.25
N LEU A 12 22.67 19.44 -41.71
CA LEU A 12 21.70 18.69 -40.89
C LEU A 12 21.68 19.31 -39.47
N SER A 13 20.78 20.26 -39.22
CA SER A 13 20.56 20.89 -37.91
C SER A 13 19.19 20.47 -37.33
N ILE A 14 18.98 19.18 -37.09
CA ILE A 14 17.74 18.70 -36.46
C ILE A 14 18.14 17.57 -35.51
N GLY A 15 18.41 17.91 -34.25
CA GLY A 15 18.70 16.88 -33.24
C GLY A 15 18.75 17.32 -31.80
N VAL A 16 18.86 18.63 -31.52
CA VAL A 16 19.09 19.10 -30.15
C VAL A 16 17.78 19.50 -29.39
N THR A 17 16.75 19.95 -30.09
CA THR A 17 15.59 20.60 -29.49
C THR A 17 14.61 19.65 -28.78
N HIS A 18 14.59 18.37 -29.09
CA HIS A 18 13.65 17.43 -28.47
C HIS A 18 14.16 16.86 -27.13
N ALA A 19 15.48 16.66 -27.01
CA ALA A 19 16.07 16.16 -25.76
C ALA A 19 16.05 17.24 -24.66
N GLU A 20 16.30 18.50 -25.00
CA GLU A 20 16.22 19.62 -24.05
C GLU A 20 14.79 19.85 -23.56
N ARG A 21 13.78 19.83 -24.45
CA ARG A 21 12.38 19.95 -24.04
C ARG A 21 11.89 18.82 -23.15
N ALA A 22 12.37 17.59 -23.38
CA ALA A 22 12.02 16.45 -22.52
C ALA A 22 12.66 16.57 -21.13
N ALA A 23 13.91 17.07 -21.05
CA ALA A 23 14.59 17.28 -19.79
C ALA A 23 13.94 18.42 -18.98
N ASP A 24 13.58 19.53 -19.61
CA ASP A 24 12.86 20.63 -18.95
C ASP A 24 11.47 20.21 -18.46
N SER A 25 10.73 19.42 -19.24
CA SER A 25 9.43 18.89 -18.84
C SER A 25 9.53 17.95 -17.64
N MET A 26 10.56 17.08 -17.59
CA MET A 26 10.79 16.21 -16.43
C MET A 26 11.25 16.99 -15.21
N ALA A 27 12.06 18.03 -15.35
CA ALA A 27 12.48 18.88 -14.27
C ALA A 27 11.31 19.67 -13.67
N ASP A 28 10.41 20.21 -14.51
CA ASP A 28 9.19 20.89 -14.08
C ASP A 28 8.21 19.94 -13.37
N HIS A 29 8.04 18.72 -13.86
CA HIS A 29 7.22 17.69 -13.17
C HIS A 29 7.82 17.32 -11.82
N MET A 30 9.11 17.09 -11.73
CA MET A 30 9.78 16.79 -10.45
C MET A 30 9.70 17.99 -9.49
N SER A 31 9.85 19.21 -9.98
CA SER A 31 9.75 20.43 -9.15
C SER A 31 8.33 20.62 -8.60
N MET A 32 7.29 20.40 -9.38
CA MET A 32 5.91 20.48 -8.91
C MET A 32 5.60 19.42 -7.82
N HIS A 33 6.13 18.21 -7.94
CA HIS A 33 5.93 17.16 -6.93
C HIS A 33 6.77 17.37 -5.66
N MET A 34 7.92 18.01 -5.75
CA MET A 34 8.80 18.28 -4.59
C MET A 34 8.41 19.52 -3.80
N SER A 35 7.59 20.41 -4.35
CA SER A 35 7.22 21.67 -3.70
C SER A 35 5.91 21.62 -2.90
N THR A 36 5.14 20.55 -2.98
CA THR A 36 3.92 20.40 -2.17
C THR A 36 4.31 20.00 -0.74
N PRO A 37 4.01 20.85 0.28
CA PRO A 37 4.29 20.48 1.66
C PRO A 37 3.60 19.17 2.04
N ASP A 38 4.33 18.29 2.74
CA ASP A 38 3.73 17.06 3.28
C ASP A 38 2.78 17.42 4.43
N THR A 39 1.49 17.38 4.16
CA THR A 39 0.43 17.75 5.10
C THR A 39 -0.02 16.60 6.00
N ARG A 40 0.55 15.40 5.86
CA ARG A 40 0.21 14.26 6.68
C ARG A 40 0.50 14.52 8.16
N LYS A 41 -0.39 14.04 9.02
CA LYS A 41 -0.22 14.10 10.48
C LYS A 41 1.01 13.28 10.89
N VAL A 42 1.96 13.93 11.54
CA VAL A 42 3.19 13.29 12.02
C VAL A 42 2.88 12.52 13.31
N LEU A 43 3.25 11.26 13.34
CA LEU A 43 3.19 10.41 14.53
C LEU A 43 4.58 10.34 15.16
N ASP A 44 4.76 11.01 16.30
CA ASP A 44 6.02 11.00 17.06
C ASP A 44 5.95 9.93 18.16
N TRP A 45 6.16 8.69 17.75
CA TRP A 45 6.10 7.54 18.63
C TRP A 45 7.49 7.15 19.17
N PRO A 46 7.56 6.51 20.35
CA PRO A 46 8.79 5.92 20.85
C PRO A 46 9.41 4.95 19.84
N ALA A 47 10.75 4.93 19.74
CA ALA A 47 11.46 4.14 18.74
C ALA A 47 11.07 2.64 18.69
N PRO A 48 10.87 1.92 19.82
CA PRO A 48 10.41 0.54 19.78
C PRO A 48 9.02 0.38 19.14
N MET A 49 8.10 1.32 19.40
CA MET A 49 6.74 1.28 18.84
C MET A 49 6.74 1.62 17.35
N ARG A 50 7.60 2.56 16.91
CA ARG A 50 7.80 2.80 15.47
C ARG A 50 8.33 1.57 14.76
N ALA A 51 9.34 0.91 15.32
CA ALA A 51 9.91 -0.32 14.76
C ALA A 51 8.85 -1.42 14.66
N HIS A 52 8.02 -1.58 15.68
CA HIS A 52 6.91 -2.54 15.68
C HIS A 52 5.89 -2.23 14.59
N LEU A 53 5.41 -0.98 14.49
CA LEU A 53 4.46 -0.58 13.45
C LEU A 53 5.04 -0.81 12.05
N LEU A 54 6.28 -0.40 11.80
CA LEU A 54 6.94 -0.63 10.51
C LEU A 54 7.10 -2.11 10.19
N SER A 55 7.32 -2.96 11.19
CA SER A 55 7.34 -4.43 11.02
C SER A 55 5.97 -4.95 10.59
N ASN A 56 4.90 -4.48 11.23
CA ASN A 56 3.53 -4.85 10.85
C ASN A 56 3.22 -4.41 9.42
N MET A 57 3.59 -3.18 9.03
CA MET A 57 3.36 -2.67 7.67
C MET A 57 4.10 -3.50 6.62
N ARG A 58 5.35 -3.91 6.89
CA ARG A 58 6.08 -4.84 5.99
C ARG A 58 5.38 -6.20 5.89
N GLY A 59 4.87 -6.71 7.02
CA GLY A 59 4.08 -7.95 7.04
C GLY A 59 2.79 -7.85 6.23
N HIS A 60 2.12 -6.71 6.27
CA HIS A 60 0.93 -6.46 5.44
C HIS A 60 1.28 -6.42 3.95
N LEU A 61 2.37 -5.76 3.57
CA LEU A 61 2.82 -5.73 2.17
C LEU A 61 3.19 -7.12 1.66
N GLU A 62 3.88 -7.93 2.48
CA GLU A 62 4.17 -9.33 2.15
C GLU A 62 2.89 -10.15 1.99
N ALA A 63 1.90 -9.97 2.88
CA ALA A 63 0.61 -10.65 2.77
C ALA A 63 -0.11 -10.29 1.46
N LEU A 64 -0.12 -9.01 1.06
CA LEU A 64 -0.70 -8.58 -0.22
C LEU A 64 0.01 -9.24 -1.41
N TRP A 65 1.34 -9.31 -1.39
CA TRP A 65 2.09 -10.02 -2.42
C TRP A 65 1.71 -11.50 -2.52
N LEU A 66 1.64 -12.21 -1.39
CA LEU A 66 1.25 -13.63 -1.34
C LEU A 66 -0.19 -13.86 -1.80
N ILE A 67 -1.12 -12.95 -1.45
CA ILE A 67 -2.51 -12.98 -1.92
C ILE A 67 -2.57 -12.84 -3.44
N MET A 68 -1.86 -11.86 -4.00
CA MET A 68 -1.82 -11.66 -5.45
C MET A 68 -1.21 -12.86 -6.17
N ALA A 69 -0.15 -13.46 -5.62
CA ALA A 69 0.46 -14.66 -6.17
C ALA A 69 -0.51 -15.86 -6.17
N ALA A 70 -1.24 -16.07 -5.07
CA ALA A 70 -2.23 -17.13 -4.96
C ALA A 70 -3.41 -16.93 -5.93
N LEU A 71 -3.96 -15.71 -6.03
CA LEU A 71 -5.01 -15.37 -6.99
C LEU A 71 -4.55 -15.56 -8.44
N SER A 72 -3.32 -15.16 -8.75
CA SER A 72 -2.70 -15.34 -10.07
C SER A 72 -2.63 -16.82 -10.47
N ALA A 73 -2.31 -17.69 -9.51
CA ALA A 73 -2.31 -19.14 -9.69
C ALA A 73 -3.73 -19.78 -9.72
N GLY A 74 -4.78 -18.99 -9.46
CA GLY A 74 -6.15 -19.50 -9.35
C GLY A 74 -6.47 -20.20 -8.03
N ASP A 75 -5.61 -20.04 -7.03
CA ASP A 75 -5.79 -20.61 -5.68
C ASP A 75 -6.48 -19.59 -4.75
N GLY A 76 -7.79 -19.44 -4.95
CA GLY A 76 -8.58 -18.52 -4.14
C GLY A 76 -8.65 -18.92 -2.67
N ALA A 77 -8.68 -20.21 -2.37
CA ALA A 77 -8.70 -20.71 -1.00
C ALA A 77 -7.45 -20.28 -0.24
N LYS A 78 -6.27 -20.41 -0.86
CA LYS A 78 -5.01 -19.95 -0.29
C LYS A 78 -4.97 -18.43 -0.13
N ALA A 79 -5.46 -17.68 -1.13
CA ALA A 79 -5.55 -16.24 -1.05
C ALA A 79 -6.42 -15.79 0.14
N GLY A 80 -7.59 -16.41 0.31
CA GLY A 80 -8.51 -16.16 1.42
C GLY A 80 -7.89 -16.50 2.77
N GLN A 81 -7.20 -17.64 2.89
CA GLN A 81 -6.54 -18.03 4.14
C GLN A 81 -5.44 -17.03 4.55
N ILE A 82 -4.59 -16.61 3.59
CA ILE A 82 -3.54 -15.61 3.86
C ILE A 82 -4.17 -14.29 4.34
N ALA A 83 -5.24 -13.84 3.68
CA ALA A 83 -5.93 -12.62 4.07
C ALA A 83 -6.49 -12.71 5.49
N LYS A 84 -7.18 -13.80 5.81
CA LYS A 84 -7.76 -14.05 7.14
C LYS A 84 -6.69 -14.01 8.23
N ASP A 85 -5.59 -14.75 8.04
CA ASP A 85 -4.59 -14.96 9.07
C ASP A 85 -3.66 -13.75 9.27
N ARG A 86 -3.41 -12.98 8.21
CA ARG A 86 -2.39 -11.93 8.22
C ARG A 86 -2.94 -10.51 8.12
N LEU A 87 -4.14 -10.33 7.60
CA LEU A 87 -4.76 -9.00 7.40
C LEU A 87 -6.15 -8.89 8.04
N GLY A 88 -6.87 -10.00 8.24
CA GLY A 88 -8.23 -9.99 8.75
C GLY A 88 -8.36 -9.62 10.23
N LEU A 89 -9.58 -9.58 10.73
CA LEU A 89 -9.89 -9.29 12.14
C LEU A 89 -9.31 -10.30 13.12
N GLU A 90 -8.94 -11.50 12.66
CA GLU A 90 -8.29 -12.54 13.46
C GLU A 90 -6.76 -12.42 13.45
N SER A 91 -6.19 -11.52 12.64
CA SER A 91 -4.73 -11.32 12.56
C SER A 91 -4.18 -10.67 13.83
N PRO A 92 -2.90 -10.94 14.19
CA PRO A 92 -2.30 -10.42 15.42
C PRO A 92 -2.33 -8.88 15.54
N GLY A 93 -2.29 -8.16 14.40
CA GLY A 93 -2.30 -6.70 14.36
C GLY A 93 -3.67 -6.06 14.58
N ALA A 94 -4.76 -6.80 14.34
CA ALA A 94 -6.11 -6.25 14.35
C ALA A 94 -6.54 -5.71 15.74
N GLY A 95 -6.06 -6.32 16.81
CA GLY A 95 -6.40 -5.93 18.18
C GLY A 95 -6.01 -4.49 18.51
N ALA A 96 -4.95 -3.94 17.88
CA ALA A 96 -4.56 -2.55 18.09
C ALA A 96 -5.56 -1.53 17.50
N CYS A 97 -6.31 -1.93 16.48
CA CYS A 97 -7.29 -1.09 15.79
C CYS A 97 -8.72 -1.33 16.26
N ALA A 98 -8.98 -2.41 17.01
CA ALA A 98 -10.32 -2.77 17.45
C ALA A 98 -10.94 -1.67 18.32
N PRO A 99 -12.24 -1.33 18.11
CA PRO A 99 -12.96 -0.44 19.02
C PRO A 99 -13.01 -1.03 20.45
N GLU A 100 -13.06 -0.17 21.46
CA GLU A 100 -13.04 -0.59 22.88
C GLU A 100 -14.08 -1.66 23.21
N GLN A 101 -15.28 -1.56 22.61
CA GLN A 101 -16.38 -2.51 22.80
C GLN A 101 -16.14 -3.88 22.15
N GLY A 102 -15.21 -3.98 21.22
CA GLY A 102 -14.84 -5.20 20.49
C GLY A 102 -13.55 -5.84 20.98
N LYS A 103 -12.85 -5.23 21.93
CA LYS A 103 -11.65 -5.81 22.51
C LYS A 103 -12.04 -7.06 23.31
N LYS A 104 -11.79 -8.24 22.73
CA LYS A 104 -11.68 -9.44 23.53
C LYS A 104 -10.50 -9.23 24.47
N VAL A 105 -10.77 -9.03 25.74
CA VAL A 105 -9.74 -9.10 26.78
C VAL A 105 -9.18 -10.52 26.70
N SER A 106 -8.08 -10.67 25.98
CA SER A 106 -7.33 -11.93 26.03
C SER A 106 -6.78 -12.02 27.47
N THR A 107 -7.20 -13.03 28.19
CA THR A 107 -6.64 -13.34 29.52
C THR A 107 -5.22 -13.89 29.42
N ARG A 108 -4.62 -13.86 28.23
CA ARG A 108 -3.22 -14.21 28.01
C ARG A 108 -2.36 -12.99 28.18
N ASP A 109 -1.53 -13.03 29.21
CA ASP A 109 -0.37 -12.16 29.43
C ASP A 109 0.70 -12.43 28.37
N ASP A 110 0.33 -12.37 27.06
CA ASP A 110 1.30 -12.55 25.99
C ASP A 110 1.82 -11.19 25.51
N MET A 111 3.07 -11.18 25.08
CA MET A 111 3.77 -10.00 24.59
C MET A 111 3.01 -9.34 23.42
N ALA A 112 2.34 -10.10 22.58
CA ALA A 112 1.59 -9.60 21.42
C ALA A 112 0.39 -8.76 21.85
N SER A 113 -0.38 -9.22 22.84
CA SER A 113 -1.52 -8.48 23.41
C SER A 113 -1.07 -7.18 24.08
N MET A 114 0.04 -7.21 24.82
CA MET A 114 0.62 -6.00 25.42
C MET A 114 1.07 -4.99 24.37
N MET A 115 1.75 -5.45 23.33
CA MET A 115 2.17 -4.58 22.22
C MET A 115 0.99 -3.97 21.47
N ALA A 116 -0.07 -4.73 21.22
CA ALA A 116 -1.31 -4.23 20.62
C ALA A 116 -1.98 -3.15 21.46
N MET A 117 -2.04 -3.32 22.79
CA MET A 117 -2.57 -2.32 23.71
C MET A 117 -1.74 -1.03 23.70
N HIS A 118 -0.42 -1.14 23.78
CA HIS A 118 0.48 0.03 23.72
C HIS A 118 0.35 0.75 22.38
N GLN A 119 0.28 0.02 21.28
CA GLN A 119 0.07 0.59 19.95
C GLN A 119 -1.27 1.32 19.87
N SER A 120 -2.35 0.70 20.35
CA SER A 120 -3.70 1.29 20.39
C SER A 120 -3.73 2.61 21.17
N ALA A 121 -3.01 2.69 22.28
CA ALA A 121 -2.94 3.91 23.10
C ALA A 121 -2.23 5.08 22.40
N LEU A 122 -1.37 4.80 21.43
CA LEU A 122 -0.63 5.80 20.65
C LEU A 122 -1.34 6.22 19.36
N MET A 123 -2.32 5.43 18.91
CA MET A 123 -3.03 5.69 17.65
C MET A 123 -4.14 6.73 17.86
N PRO A 124 -4.22 7.78 17.00
CA PRO A 124 -5.42 8.62 16.91
C PRO A 124 -6.66 7.78 16.56
N ASP A 125 -7.84 8.21 17.02
CA ASP A 125 -9.07 7.42 16.81
C ASP A 125 -9.41 7.25 15.33
N GLU A 126 -9.18 8.27 14.50
CA GLU A 126 -9.36 8.17 13.04
C GLU A 126 -8.39 7.16 12.42
N MET A 127 -7.16 7.05 12.93
CA MET A 127 -6.20 6.05 12.48
C MET A 127 -6.64 4.64 12.87
N LYS A 128 -7.17 4.47 14.10
CA LYS A 128 -7.75 3.18 14.53
C LYS A 128 -8.91 2.78 13.62
N ALA A 129 -9.80 3.72 13.30
CA ALA A 129 -10.95 3.47 12.44
C ALA A 129 -10.52 3.00 11.04
N LEU A 130 -9.52 3.65 10.42
CA LEU A 130 -8.94 3.23 9.13
C LEU A 130 -8.29 1.85 9.22
N GLY A 131 -7.54 1.59 10.28
CA GLY A 131 -6.93 0.28 10.53
C GLY A 131 -7.98 -0.82 10.71
N TYR A 132 -9.03 -0.56 11.47
CA TYR A 132 -10.13 -1.49 11.67
C TYR A 132 -10.86 -1.79 10.36
N ALA A 133 -11.19 -0.76 9.57
CA ALA A 133 -11.82 -0.92 8.27
C ALA A 133 -10.97 -1.75 7.29
N MET A 134 -9.63 -1.62 7.35
CA MET A 134 -8.72 -2.45 6.57
C MET A 134 -8.82 -3.93 6.98
N HIS A 135 -8.79 -4.24 8.28
CA HIS A 135 -8.93 -5.61 8.81
C HIS A 135 -10.30 -6.22 8.50
N GLU A 136 -11.38 -5.42 8.58
CA GLU A 136 -12.72 -5.84 8.21
C GLU A 136 -12.83 -6.15 6.72
N SER A 137 -12.31 -5.27 5.86
CA SER A 137 -12.27 -5.48 4.41
C SER A 137 -11.45 -6.72 4.04
N ALA A 138 -10.35 -6.99 4.76
CA ALA A 138 -9.55 -8.19 4.54
C ALA A 138 -10.28 -9.47 4.96
N SER A 139 -11.07 -9.43 6.03
CA SER A 139 -11.93 -10.55 6.44
C SER A 139 -13.03 -10.83 5.40
N LYS A 140 -13.62 -9.77 4.84
CA LYS A 140 -14.59 -9.91 3.75
C LYS A 140 -13.93 -10.49 2.50
N PHE A 141 -12.78 -9.95 2.09
CA PHE A 141 -12.01 -10.48 0.97
C PHE A 141 -11.68 -11.97 1.16
N ALA A 142 -11.35 -12.41 2.38
CA ALA A 142 -11.05 -13.81 2.66
C ALA A 142 -12.21 -14.74 2.28
N VAL A 143 -13.46 -14.31 2.53
CA VAL A 143 -14.67 -15.05 2.14
C VAL A 143 -14.85 -15.03 0.62
N ASP A 144 -14.74 -13.86 0.00
CA ASP A 144 -14.95 -13.67 -1.44
C ASP A 144 -13.90 -14.43 -2.27
N ALA A 145 -12.65 -14.50 -1.78
CA ALA A 145 -11.58 -15.22 -2.45
C ALA A 145 -11.72 -16.74 -2.33
N ALA A 146 -12.19 -17.25 -1.20
CA ALA A 146 -12.23 -18.69 -0.91
C ALA A 146 -13.07 -19.50 -1.92
N VAL A 147 -14.02 -18.85 -2.61
CA VAL A 147 -14.89 -19.49 -3.62
C VAL A 147 -14.32 -19.46 -5.04
N VAL A 148 -13.22 -18.73 -5.27
CA VAL A 148 -12.55 -18.64 -6.58
C VAL A 148 -11.84 -19.96 -6.88
N LYS A 149 -12.19 -20.57 -8.00
CA LYS A 149 -11.60 -21.84 -8.48
C LYS A 149 -10.58 -21.59 -9.60
N PRO A 150 -9.65 -22.52 -9.85
CA PRO A 150 -8.76 -22.45 -11.01
C PRO A 150 -9.55 -22.24 -12.30
N GLY A 151 -9.15 -21.27 -13.12
CA GLY A 151 -9.82 -20.91 -14.37
C GLY A 151 -11.09 -20.07 -14.24
N ALA A 152 -11.61 -19.84 -13.03
CA ALA A 152 -12.77 -18.97 -12.82
C ALA A 152 -12.43 -17.48 -12.96
N ASP A 153 -13.46 -16.67 -13.18
CA ASP A 153 -13.34 -15.21 -13.11
C ASP A 153 -12.97 -14.76 -11.70
N ARG A 154 -12.02 -13.85 -11.62
CA ARG A 154 -11.47 -13.29 -10.37
C ARG A 154 -11.89 -11.85 -10.12
N SER A 155 -12.71 -11.28 -11.00
CA SER A 155 -13.06 -9.85 -10.94
C SER A 155 -13.66 -9.45 -9.59
N ALA A 156 -14.58 -10.27 -9.06
CA ALA A 156 -15.21 -10.02 -7.75
C ALA A 156 -14.19 -10.06 -6.60
N ALA A 157 -13.28 -11.03 -6.59
CA ALA A 157 -12.24 -11.13 -5.58
C ALA A 157 -11.26 -9.95 -5.68
N LEU A 158 -10.88 -9.54 -6.90
CA LEU A 158 -10.02 -8.37 -7.11
C LEU A 158 -10.70 -7.07 -6.67
N ALA A 159 -12.00 -6.91 -6.94
CA ALA A 159 -12.77 -5.77 -6.44
C ALA A 159 -12.80 -5.74 -4.90
N SER A 160 -13.01 -6.88 -4.26
CA SER A 160 -12.95 -6.98 -2.80
C SER A 160 -11.55 -6.70 -2.25
N LEU A 161 -10.48 -7.15 -2.91
CA LEU A 161 -9.10 -6.84 -2.54
C LEU A 161 -8.79 -5.34 -2.69
N SER A 162 -9.38 -4.66 -3.69
CA SER A 162 -9.15 -3.23 -3.88
C SER A 162 -9.63 -2.40 -2.68
N HIS A 163 -10.69 -2.81 -1.99
CA HIS A 163 -11.14 -2.14 -0.76
C HIS A 163 -10.16 -2.31 0.41
N VAL A 164 -9.43 -3.43 0.47
CA VAL A 164 -8.33 -3.59 1.44
C VAL A 164 -7.24 -2.56 1.18
N VAL A 165 -6.81 -2.44 -0.08
CA VAL A 165 -5.75 -1.51 -0.51
C VAL A 165 -6.20 -0.05 -0.33
N GLU A 166 -7.46 0.27 -0.62
CA GLU A 166 -8.03 1.61 -0.42
C GLU A 166 -7.86 2.09 1.02
N ASN A 167 -8.16 1.25 2.01
CA ASN A 167 -7.95 1.59 3.43
C ASN A 167 -6.46 1.78 3.77
N CYS A 168 -5.56 1.00 3.16
CA CYS A 168 -4.12 1.22 3.31
C CYS A 168 -3.70 2.59 2.76
N VAL A 169 -4.18 2.95 1.56
CA VAL A 169 -3.91 4.24 0.91
C VAL A 169 -4.44 5.39 1.75
N ALA A 170 -5.69 5.29 2.24
CA ALA A 170 -6.30 6.33 3.07
C ALA A 170 -5.49 6.63 4.34
N CYS A 171 -5.03 5.57 5.05
CA CYS A 171 -4.20 5.73 6.24
C CYS A 171 -2.84 6.37 5.88
N HIS A 172 -2.16 5.90 4.84
CA HIS A 172 -0.85 6.41 4.42
C HIS A 172 -0.91 7.83 3.83
N ALA A 173 -2.06 8.24 3.30
CA ALA A 173 -2.29 9.61 2.86
C ALA A 173 -2.51 10.59 4.04
N ALA A 174 -3.04 10.09 5.17
CA ALA A 174 -3.36 10.91 6.34
C ALA A 174 -2.21 10.99 7.36
N TYR A 175 -1.39 9.95 7.48
CA TYR A 175 -0.41 9.80 8.54
C TYR A 175 0.98 9.44 8.02
N ARG A 176 2.02 9.90 8.77
CA ARG A 176 3.40 9.46 8.60
C ARG A 176 4.11 9.37 9.94
N LEU A 177 5.10 8.51 10.03
CA LEU A 177 6.03 8.50 11.16
C LEU A 177 7.07 9.64 11.03
N LYS A 178 7.54 10.10 12.21
CA LYS A 178 8.68 11.03 12.29
C LYS A 178 9.97 10.31 11.95
#